data_7282423aa5f7df64c0b37728a3e1524e
#
_entry.id   7282423aa5f7df64c0b37728a3e1524e
#
_cell.length_a   1.000
_cell.length_b   1.000
_cell.length_c   1.000
_cell.angle_alpha   90.00
_cell.angle_beta   90.00
_cell.angle_gamma   90.00
#
_symmetry.space_group_name_H-M   'P 1'
#
loop_
_entity.id
_entity.type
_entity.pdbx_description
1 polymer ?
#
loop_
_entity_poly.entity_id
_entity_poly.type
_entity_poly.pdbx_seq_one_letter_code
_entity_poly.pdbx_strand_id
1 'polypeptide(L)'
;MRNSLRIAALGAALAAGSFATSANAAATATATATAEVLETLTLTAVDNLNFGQIAANAGGTVTVNANSTVSSTGTLISTGTRAPATFNVTGSANTTVAVTLPSAAVNLTRSGGTETMSLAAFNSNPNGAFQLGAAGTGSFSVGGTLTVANGQAPGAYSGTFPVSVEYQ
;
A
#
# COMPACT_ATOMS: atom_id res chain seq x y z
N MET A 1 76.95 -75.06 -39.70
CA MET A 1 77.20 -74.68 -41.12
C MET A 1 76.26 -73.52 -41.46
N ARG A 2 76.83 -72.45 -41.84
CA ARG A 2 76.39 -71.49 -42.86
C ARG A 2 75.08 -70.72 -42.63
N ASN A 3 75.32 -69.53 -42.43
CA ASN A 3 75.30 -68.27 -43.19
C ASN A 3 73.99 -67.53 -43.15
N SER A 4 73.99 -66.45 -42.51
CA SER A 4 73.89 -65.06 -43.01
C SER A 4 72.71 -64.74 -43.95
N LEU A 5 71.94 -63.76 -43.57
CA LEU A 5 71.86 -62.51 -44.32
C LEU A 5 71.07 -61.42 -43.52
N ARG A 6 71.73 -60.33 -43.49
CA ARG A 6 71.18 -59.04 -42.93
C ARG A 6 70.28 -58.38 -44.00
N ILE A 7 69.08 -57.92 -43.66
CA ILE A 7 68.49 -56.83 -44.40
C ILE A 7 67.89 -55.86 -43.35
N ALA A 8 68.44 -54.68 -43.31
CA ALA A 8 67.89 -53.57 -42.61
C ALA A 8 66.75 -52.98 -43.45
N ALA A 9 65.54 -52.81 -42.83
CA ALA A 9 64.49 -52.04 -43.42
C ALA A 9 64.16 -50.88 -42.47
N LEU A 10 64.54 -49.68 -42.95
CA LEU A 10 64.19 -48.40 -42.36
C LEU A 10 62.69 -48.20 -42.49
N GLY A 11 61.93 -48.30 -41.43
CA GLY A 11 60.45 -47.94 -41.39
C GLY A 11 60.30 -46.56 -40.79
N ALA A 12 59.95 -45.59 -41.61
CA ALA A 12 59.65 -44.24 -41.20
C ALA A 12 58.39 -44.24 -40.28
N ALA A 13 58.58 -43.84 -39.02
CA ALA A 13 57.42 -43.57 -38.12
C ALA A 13 56.77 -42.26 -38.54
N LEU A 14 55.58 -42.30 -39.18
CA LEU A 14 54.73 -41.16 -39.31
C LEU A 14 54.13 -40.88 -37.94
N ALA A 15 54.60 -39.86 -37.30
CA ALA A 15 53.92 -39.25 -36.15
C ALA A 15 52.66 -38.52 -36.66
N ALA A 16 51.53 -39.18 -36.59
CA ALA A 16 50.23 -38.49 -36.74
C ALA A 16 49.98 -37.67 -35.53
N GLY A 17 50.30 -36.36 -35.60
CA GLY A 17 49.89 -35.38 -34.59
C GLY A 17 48.36 -35.25 -34.60
N SER A 18 47.72 -35.88 -33.63
CA SER A 18 46.32 -35.64 -33.36
C SER A 18 46.16 -34.20 -32.77
N PHE A 19 45.74 -33.29 -33.63
CA PHE A 19 45.25 -31.99 -33.17
C PHE A 19 43.96 -32.27 -32.43
N ALA A 20 44.02 -32.39 -31.09
CA ALA A 20 42.85 -32.38 -30.24
C ALA A 20 42.30 -30.97 -30.30
N THR A 21 41.32 -30.73 -31.15
CA THR A 21 40.48 -29.54 -31.06
C THR A 21 39.69 -29.63 -29.75
N SER A 22 40.10 -28.86 -28.75
CA SER A 22 39.30 -28.67 -27.56
C SER A 22 37.93 -28.10 -28.00
N ALA A 23 36.94 -28.96 -28.11
CA ALA A 23 35.55 -28.49 -28.25
C ALA A 23 35.21 -27.71 -27.02
N ASN A 24 35.15 -26.38 -27.15
CA ASN A 24 34.70 -25.50 -26.11
C ASN A 24 33.18 -25.72 -25.98
N ALA A 25 32.79 -26.67 -25.13
CA ALA A 25 31.38 -26.93 -24.85
C ALA A 25 30.84 -25.70 -24.11
N ALA A 26 30.01 -24.92 -24.78
CA ALA A 26 29.33 -23.81 -24.15
C ALA A 26 28.46 -24.35 -23.00
N ALA A 27 28.73 -23.94 -21.78
CA ALA A 27 27.88 -24.27 -20.65
C ALA A 27 26.57 -23.46 -20.77
N THR A 28 25.45 -24.13 -20.89
CA THR A 28 24.12 -23.52 -20.90
C THR A 28 23.41 -23.84 -19.60
N ALA A 29 22.75 -22.83 -19.03
CA ALA A 29 21.85 -22.99 -17.88
C ALA A 29 20.47 -22.44 -18.25
N THR A 30 19.42 -23.09 -17.75
CA THR A 30 18.05 -22.62 -17.89
C THR A 30 17.58 -22.06 -16.55
N ALA A 31 16.95 -20.87 -16.58
CA ALA A 31 16.27 -20.29 -15.44
C ALA A 31 14.77 -20.23 -15.74
N THR A 32 13.95 -20.45 -14.71
CA THR A 32 12.51 -20.29 -14.80
C THR A 32 12.17 -18.85 -14.43
N ALA A 33 11.39 -18.16 -15.28
CA ALA A 33 10.78 -16.88 -14.99
C ALA A 33 9.31 -17.12 -14.62
N THR A 34 8.87 -16.54 -13.49
CA THR A 34 7.48 -16.58 -13.03
C THR A 34 6.98 -15.18 -12.81
N ALA A 35 5.69 -14.94 -13.07
CA ALA A 35 4.99 -13.69 -12.75
C ALA A 35 3.57 -14.03 -12.30
N GLU A 36 3.07 -13.30 -11.31
CA GLU A 36 1.69 -13.33 -10.86
C GLU A 36 1.05 -11.98 -11.15
N VAL A 37 -0.12 -11.97 -11.76
CA VAL A 37 -0.88 -10.75 -12.04
C VAL A 37 -1.99 -10.65 -11.01
N LEU A 38 -1.97 -9.60 -10.20
CA LEU A 38 -2.98 -9.33 -9.19
C LEU A 38 -4.24 -8.75 -9.82
N GLU A 39 -5.38 -8.93 -9.15
CA GLU A 39 -6.63 -8.27 -9.51
C GLU A 39 -6.55 -6.77 -9.29
N THR A 40 -7.34 -6.00 -10.03
CA THR A 40 -7.41 -4.55 -9.86
C THR A 40 -7.93 -4.20 -8.46
N LEU A 41 -7.17 -3.37 -7.74
CA LEU A 41 -7.56 -2.87 -6.43
C LEU A 41 -8.64 -1.80 -6.58
N THR A 42 -9.75 -1.96 -5.86
CA THR A 42 -10.86 -0.99 -5.85
C THR A 42 -11.12 -0.51 -4.43
N LEU A 43 -11.27 0.81 -4.26
CA LEU A 43 -11.60 1.46 -2.99
C LEU A 43 -12.94 2.18 -3.13
N THR A 44 -13.88 1.89 -2.22
CA THR A 44 -15.22 2.49 -2.21
C THR A 44 -15.52 3.08 -0.83
N ALA A 45 -15.86 4.37 -0.78
CA ALA A 45 -16.38 4.99 0.44
C ALA A 45 -17.81 4.52 0.70
N VAL A 46 -18.10 4.09 1.94
CA VAL A 46 -19.42 3.62 2.38
C VAL A 46 -20.09 4.66 3.24
N ASP A 47 -19.43 5.10 4.33
CA ASP A 47 -19.93 6.13 5.23
C ASP A 47 -18.95 7.30 5.34
N ASN A 48 -19.49 8.47 5.62
CA ASN A 48 -18.72 9.69 5.79
C ASN A 48 -18.24 9.85 7.24
N LEU A 49 -17.11 10.51 7.43
CA LEU A 49 -16.65 10.98 8.74
C LEU A 49 -17.60 12.05 9.25
N ASN A 50 -18.22 11.82 10.39
CA ASN A 50 -19.24 12.69 10.97
C ASN A 50 -18.85 13.12 12.39
N PHE A 51 -18.75 14.42 12.63
CA PHE A 51 -18.44 15.00 13.93
C PHE A 51 -19.68 15.39 14.74
N GLY A 52 -20.90 15.16 14.19
CA GLY A 52 -22.16 15.52 14.84
C GLY A 52 -22.43 17.02 14.84
N GLN A 53 -23.09 17.49 15.90
CA GLN A 53 -23.41 18.89 16.13
C GLN A 53 -22.48 19.44 17.20
N ILE A 54 -21.90 20.61 16.96
CA ILE A 54 -20.91 21.22 17.83
C ILE A 54 -21.38 22.63 18.20
N ALA A 55 -21.46 22.91 19.51
CA ALA A 55 -21.62 24.27 20.01
C ALA A 55 -20.26 24.82 20.42
N ALA A 56 -19.80 25.86 19.70
CA ALA A 56 -18.47 26.44 19.82
C ALA A 56 -18.49 27.61 20.83
N ASN A 57 -18.53 27.31 22.13
CA ASN A 57 -18.56 28.37 23.16
C ASN A 57 -17.22 29.10 23.33
N ALA A 58 -16.12 28.33 23.36
CA ALA A 58 -14.78 28.91 23.58
C ALA A 58 -13.71 28.29 22.65
N GLY A 59 -14.10 27.48 21.67
CA GLY A 59 -13.20 26.75 20.82
C GLY A 59 -12.65 25.47 21.46
N GLY A 60 -11.94 24.67 20.66
CA GLY A 60 -11.37 23.39 21.07
C GLY A 60 -11.26 22.41 19.92
N THR A 61 -11.19 21.14 20.25
CA THR A 61 -11.13 20.06 19.24
C THR A 61 -12.19 18.99 19.50
N VAL A 62 -12.69 18.38 18.44
CA VAL A 62 -13.50 17.16 18.48
C VAL A 62 -12.76 16.10 17.70
N THR A 63 -12.46 14.97 18.35
CA THR A 63 -11.81 13.82 17.74
C THR A 63 -12.81 12.69 17.62
N VAL A 64 -12.95 12.15 16.42
CA VAL A 64 -13.63 10.90 16.13
C VAL A 64 -12.56 9.92 15.66
N ASN A 65 -12.25 8.91 16.47
CA ASN A 65 -11.26 7.92 16.12
C ASN A 65 -11.84 6.85 15.19
N ALA A 66 -10.98 6.22 14.40
CA ALA A 66 -11.37 5.13 13.51
C ALA A 66 -11.99 3.92 14.23
N ASN A 67 -11.74 3.74 15.52
CA ASN A 67 -12.38 2.73 16.37
C ASN A 67 -13.72 3.20 16.98
N SER A 68 -14.31 4.28 16.46
CA SER A 68 -15.57 4.90 16.91
C SER A 68 -15.53 5.52 18.31
N THR A 69 -14.37 5.65 18.95
CA THR A 69 -14.27 6.44 20.19
C THR A 69 -14.26 7.93 19.87
N VAL A 70 -14.94 8.71 20.70
CA VAL A 70 -15.06 10.15 20.53
C VAL A 70 -14.56 10.87 21.75
N SER A 71 -13.79 11.94 21.54
CA SER A 71 -13.34 12.84 22.60
C SER A 71 -13.43 14.29 22.15
N SER A 72 -13.50 15.21 23.11
CA SER A 72 -13.48 16.64 22.85
C SER A 72 -12.62 17.36 23.88
N THR A 73 -12.04 18.49 23.50
CA THR A 73 -11.28 19.38 24.36
C THR A 73 -11.92 20.77 24.40
N GLY A 74 -11.54 21.56 25.39
CA GLY A 74 -12.13 22.88 25.60
C GLY A 74 -13.54 22.78 26.19
N THR A 75 -14.33 23.83 26.00
CA THR A 75 -15.74 23.90 26.47
C THR A 75 -16.75 23.57 25.36
N LEU A 76 -16.30 22.81 24.34
CA LEU A 76 -17.17 22.40 23.24
C LEU A 76 -18.23 21.42 23.73
N ILE A 77 -19.48 21.67 23.36
CA ILE A 77 -20.54 20.69 23.48
C ILE A 77 -20.69 20.01 22.14
N SER A 78 -20.41 18.72 22.08
CA SER A 78 -20.54 17.91 20.89
C SER A 78 -21.64 16.85 21.11
N THR A 79 -22.66 16.87 20.26
CA THR A 79 -23.84 16.01 20.34
C THR A 79 -24.19 15.40 18.98
N GLY A 80 -25.24 14.60 18.93
CA GLY A 80 -25.68 13.94 17.71
C GLY A 80 -24.81 12.73 17.33
N THR A 81 -25.08 12.19 16.15
CA THR A 81 -24.35 11.03 15.61
C THR A 81 -22.92 11.43 15.22
N ARG A 82 -21.97 10.72 15.78
CA ARG A 82 -20.54 10.88 15.46
C ARG A 82 -20.00 9.51 15.07
N ALA A 83 -19.41 9.43 13.89
CA ALA A 83 -18.95 8.18 13.33
C ALA A 83 -17.71 8.39 12.45
N PRO A 84 -16.77 7.44 12.43
CA PRO A 84 -15.67 7.45 11.46
C PRO A 84 -16.21 7.23 10.05
N ALA A 85 -15.43 7.63 9.05
CA ALA A 85 -15.67 7.21 7.68
C ALA A 85 -15.35 5.72 7.53
N THR A 86 -16.10 5.01 6.70
CA THR A 86 -15.87 3.59 6.40
C THR A 86 -15.62 3.39 4.92
N PHE A 87 -14.72 2.47 4.61
CA PHE A 87 -14.29 2.16 3.26
C PHE A 87 -14.26 0.65 3.05
N ASN A 88 -14.69 0.21 1.87
CA ASN A 88 -14.53 -1.14 1.39
C ASN A 88 -13.43 -1.21 0.34
N VAL A 89 -12.61 -2.27 0.42
CA VAL A 89 -11.53 -2.59 -0.50
C VAL A 89 -11.82 -3.93 -1.15
N THR A 90 -11.61 -4.02 -2.47
CA THR A 90 -11.64 -5.30 -3.20
C THR A 90 -10.38 -5.45 -4.04
N GLY A 91 -9.86 -6.66 -4.14
CA GLY A 91 -8.63 -6.99 -4.87
C GLY A 91 -8.29 -8.47 -4.74
N SER A 92 -7.05 -8.84 -4.99
CA SER A 92 -6.60 -10.23 -4.93
C SER A 92 -6.74 -10.80 -3.52
N ALA A 93 -7.25 -12.04 -3.45
CA ALA A 93 -7.47 -12.75 -2.19
C ALA A 93 -6.18 -12.95 -1.40
N ASN A 94 -6.28 -12.85 -0.06
CA ASN A 94 -5.18 -13.07 0.88
C ASN A 94 -3.94 -12.17 0.67
N THR A 95 -4.06 -11.08 -0.09
CA THR A 95 -2.98 -10.11 -0.29
C THR A 95 -3.02 -9.02 0.76
N THR A 96 -1.86 -8.44 1.09
CA THR A 96 -1.75 -7.32 2.01
C THR A 96 -1.89 -6.01 1.25
N VAL A 97 -2.65 -5.08 1.82
CA VAL A 97 -2.82 -3.72 1.29
C VAL A 97 -2.40 -2.70 2.35
N ALA A 98 -1.81 -1.60 1.89
CA ALA A 98 -1.46 -0.46 2.73
C ALA A 98 -2.43 0.69 2.52
N VAL A 99 -2.90 1.29 3.61
CA VAL A 99 -3.75 2.48 3.60
C VAL A 99 -2.90 3.72 3.79
N THR A 100 -3.03 4.68 2.89
CA THR A 100 -2.38 5.98 2.98
C THR A 100 -3.42 7.07 3.26
N LEU A 101 -3.21 7.81 4.34
CA LEU A 101 -4.05 8.91 4.80
C LEU A 101 -3.36 10.25 4.57
N PRO A 102 -4.12 11.37 4.52
CA PRO A 102 -3.52 12.70 4.41
C PRO A 102 -2.59 13.00 5.59
N SER A 103 -1.38 13.43 5.30
CA SER A 103 -0.41 13.92 6.28
C SER A 103 -0.63 15.39 6.63
N ALA A 104 -1.26 16.15 5.73
CA ALA A 104 -1.60 17.54 5.92
C ALA A 104 -3.07 17.71 6.36
N ALA A 105 -3.35 18.80 7.05
CA ALA A 105 -4.71 19.18 7.40
C ALA A 105 -5.52 19.52 6.13
N VAL A 106 -6.81 19.17 6.15
CA VAL A 106 -7.79 19.59 5.15
C VAL A 106 -8.82 20.52 5.77
N ASN A 107 -9.37 21.43 4.99
CA ASN A 107 -10.34 22.38 5.47
C ASN A 107 -11.77 21.92 5.13
N LEU A 108 -12.64 21.97 6.15
CA LEU A 108 -14.08 21.96 5.95
C LEU A 108 -14.55 23.39 5.79
N THR A 109 -15.30 23.68 4.74
CA THR A 109 -15.81 25.02 4.43
C THR A 109 -17.28 25.12 4.77
N ARG A 110 -17.70 26.27 5.31
CA ARG A 110 -19.10 26.56 5.64
C ARG A 110 -19.94 26.68 4.37
N SER A 111 -21.06 26.02 4.34
CA SER A 111 -22.03 26.14 3.23
C SER A 111 -22.56 27.59 3.16
N GLY A 112 -22.44 28.22 2.01
CA GLY A 112 -22.81 29.60 1.77
C GLY A 112 -21.89 30.66 2.41
N GLY A 113 -20.66 30.28 2.85
CA GLY A 113 -19.67 31.18 3.43
C GLY A 113 -18.25 30.80 3.03
N THR A 114 -17.28 31.50 3.63
CA THR A 114 -15.84 31.29 3.41
C THR A 114 -15.11 30.78 4.66
N GLU A 115 -15.82 30.70 5.78
CA GLU A 115 -15.25 30.26 7.06
C GLU A 115 -14.89 28.77 6.97
N THR A 116 -13.77 28.42 7.58
CA THR A 116 -13.26 27.04 7.55
C THR A 116 -13.02 26.49 8.94
N MET A 117 -13.03 25.17 9.03
CA MET A 117 -12.52 24.39 10.16
C MET A 117 -11.44 23.43 9.66
N SER A 118 -10.37 23.28 10.43
CA SER A 118 -9.25 22.38 10.09
C SER A 118 -9.52 20.98 10.59
N LEU A 119 -9.43 19.99 9.70
CA LEU A 119 -9.48 18.57 9.99
C LEU A 119 -8.08 17.98 9.78
N ALA A 120 -7.53 17.35 10.80
CA ALA A 120 -6.17 16.81 10.81
C ALA A 120 -6.06 15.54 11.67
N ALA A 121 -4.85 15.07 11.91
CA ALA A 121 -4.54 13.91 12.75
C ALA A 121 -5.39 12.68 12.37
N PHE A 122 -5.42 12.37 11.09
CA PHE A 122 -6.14 11.22 10.57
C PHE A 122 -5.56 9.92 11.14
N ASN A 123 -6.44 8.97 11.41
CA ASN A 123 -6.07 7.61 11.84
C ASN A 123 -6.96 6.59 11.16
N SER A 124 -6.47 5.34 11.02
CA SER A 124 -7.24 4.24 10.44
C SER A 124 -7.36 3.06 11.40
N ASN A 125 -8.37 2.24 11.18
CA ASN A 125 -8.54 0.97 11.87
C ASN A 125 -9.05 -0.09 10.85
N PRO A 126 -8.27 -1.14 10.54
CA PRO A 126 -6.89 -1.40 10.98
C PRO A 126 -5.91 -0.28 10.64
N ASN A 127 -4.82 -0.17 11.45
CA ASN A 127 -3.85 0.91 11.28
C ASN A 127 -2.80 0.53 10.23
N GLY A 128 -2.66 1.37 9.22
CA GLY A 128 -1.64 1.26 8.18
C GLY A 128 -1.93 0.17 7.16
N ALA A 129 -1.56 -1.08 7.42
CA ALA A 129 -1.74 -2.19 6.47
C ALA A 129 -2.63 -3.29 7.06
N PHE A 130 -3.36 -4.00 6.17
CA PHE A 130 -4.15 -5.17 6.55
C PHE A 130 -4.26 -6.15 5.38
N GLN A 131 -4.60 -7.40 5.69
CA GLN A 131 -4.77 -8.45 4.68
C GLN A 131 -6.23 -8.51 4.20
N LEU A 132 -6.41 -8.61 2.89
CA LEU A 132 -7.71 -8.93 2.28
C LEU A 132 -8.08 -10.37 2.60
N GLY A 133 -9.37 -10.63 2.79
CA GLY A 133 -9.88 -11.96 3.07
C GLY A 133 -9.76 -12.92 1.87
N ALA A 134 -10.19 -14.18 2.07
CA ALA A 134 -10.20 -15.21 1.03
C ALA A 134 -11.11 -14.89 -0.16
N ALA A 135 -12.05 -13.95 0.01
CA ALA A 135 -12.90 -13.44 -1.07
C ALA A 135 -12.31 -12.19 -1.76
N GLY A 136 -11.06 -11.80 -1.46
CA GLY A 136 -10.46 -10.58 -1.99
C GLY A 136 -11.08 -9.30 -1.46
N THR A 137 -11.77 -9.33 -0.32
CA THR A 137 -12.47 -8.18 0.25
C THR A 137 -11.93 -7.82 1.61
N GLY A 138 -12.02 -6.53 1.96
CA GLY A 138 -11.68 -6.01 3.26
C GLY A 138 -12.35 -4.67 3.51
N SER A 139 -12.30 -4.19 4.74
CA SER A 139 -12.83 -2.87 5.11
C SER A 139 -11.96 -2.22 6.17
N PHE A 140 -11.96 -0.92 6.19
CA PHE A 140 -11.30 -0.13 7.22
C PHE A 140 -12.08 1.16 7.49
N SER A 141 -11.83 1.72 8.66
CA SER A 141 -12.43 2.99 9.06
C SER A 141 -11.35 4.07 9.16
N VAL A 142 -11.75 5.33 8.98
CA VAL A 142 -10.88 6.50 9.11
C VAL A 142 -11.52 7.51 10.05
N GLY A 143 -10.75 7.92 11.04
CA GLY A 143 -11.07 8.98 11.98
C GLY A 143 -10.17 10.20 11.79
N GLY A 144 -10.45 11.26 12.56
CA GLY A 144 -9.65 12.48 12.54
C GLY A 144 -10.03 13.44 13.66
N THR A 145 -9.30 14.54 13.76
CA THR A 145 -9.50 15.60 14.73
C THR A 145 -9.89 16.91 14.04
N LEU A 146 -11.07 17.40 14.36
CA LEU A 146 -11.60 18.67 13.89
C LEU A 146 -11.26 19.77 14.91
N THR A 147 -10.63 20.85 14.44
CA THR A 147 -10.36 22.04 15.24
C THR A 147 -11.45 23.07 15.02
N VAL A 148 -12.05 23.53 16.11
CA VAL A 148 -13.13 24.52 16.12
C VAL A 148 -12.62 25.79 16.79
N ALA A 149 -12.67 26.90 16.08
CA ALA A 149 -12.23 28.20 16.64
C ALA A 149 -13.21 28.75 17.68
N ASN A 150 -12.71 29.63 18.54
CA ASN A 150 -13.60 30.42 19.36
C ASN A 150 -14.44 31.35 18.46
N GLY A 151 -15.76 31.37 18.68
CA GLY A 151 -16.68 32.15 17.86
C GLY A 151 -16.82 31.65 16.44
N GLN A 152 -16.56 30.34 16.19
CA GLN A 152 -16.77 29.72 14.89
C GLN A 152 -18.20 30.02 14.40
N ALA A 153 -18.33 30.53 13.17
CA ALA A 153 -19.60 30.91 12.61
C ALA A 153 -20.57 29.70 12.54
N PRO A 154 -21.82 29.85 12.93
CA PRO A 154 -22.80 28.76 12.86
C PRO A 154 -23.11 28.41 11.40
N GLY A 155 -23.37 27.12 11.14
CA GLY A 155 -23.71 26.61 9.82
C GLY A 155 -23.25 25.17 9.62
N ALA A 156 -23.53 24.61 8.44
CA ALA A 156 -23.05 23.31 8.02
C ALA A 156 -21.64 23.49 7.40
N TYR A 157 -20.69 22.63 7.82
CA TYR A 157 -19.34 22.59 7.27
C TYR A 157 -19.11 21.26 6.59
N SER A 158 -18.52 21.29 5.42
CA SER A 158 -18.18 20.10 4.65
C SER A 158 -16.84 20.24 3.94
N GLY A 159 -16.20 19.11 3.68
CA GLY A 159 -14.94 19.00 2.96
C GLY A 159 -14.66 17.56 2.61
N THR A 160 -13.71 17.33 1.74
CA THR A 160 -13.28 15.99 1.33
C THR A 160 -11.81 15.79 1.69
N PHE A 161 -11.43 14.56 1.99
CA PHE A 161 -10.04 14.17 2.21
C PHE A 161 -9.71 12.95 1.35
N PRO A 162 -8.52 12.91 0.73
CA PRO A 162 -8.10 11.77 -0.07
C PRO A 162 -7.67 10.60 0.82
N VAL A 163 -8.05 9.39 0.41
CA VAL A 163 -7.57 8.13 0.98
C VAL A 163 -7.14 7.26 -0.19
N SER A 164 -6.00 6.60 -0.08
CA SER A 164 -5.53 5.65 -1.09
C SER A 164 -5.15 4.32 -0.47
N VAL A 165 -5.20 3.27 -1.29
CA VAL A 165 -4.83 1.91 -0.91
C VAL A 165 -3.97 1.32 -2.02
N GLU A 166 -2.88 0.67 -1.63
CA GLU A 166 -1.93 0.03 -2.55
C GLU A 166 -1.59 -1.38 -2.06
N TYR A 167 -1.25 -2.29 -2.99
CA TYR A 167 -0.69 -3.59 -2.64
C TYR A 167 0.69 -3.44 -2.03
N GLN A 168 1.02 -4.29 -1.04
CA GLN A 168 2.35 -4.41 -0.44
C GLN A 168 3.10 -5.65 -0.92
#